data_37500e1510ec60fcac9e04a9b59c85e0
#
_entry.id   37500e1510ec60fcac9e04a9b59c85e0
#
_cell.length_a   1.000
_cell.length_b   1.000
_cell.length_c   1.000
_cell.angle_alpha   90.00
_cell.angle_beta   90.00
_cell.angle_gamma   90.00
#
_symmetry.space_group_name_H-M   'P 1'
#
loop_
_entity.id
_entity.type
_entity.pdbx_description
1 polymer ?
#
loop_
_entity_poly.entity_id
_entity_poly.type
_entity_poly.pdbx_seq_one_letter_code
_entity_poly.pdbx_strand_id
1 'polypeptide(L)'
;MASYPRNYPFYNWIPKPLGILILVLLFIPILTVGGVYTANSGEMMSGLGIQSEHIQFVGFLTSIGMAAFSPFFYELICIRREKMMCLVGFTVMYVLSYVCAKTDSIFLLALCSLIMGFLRMVLMMVNLFTLIKYAFGMEATRNITPGNEPRNAEGWDRLDSEKSVSMPTIYLFFMILGQIGTSLTAWLAYEYEWQYVYYYMMAMTLVAILVIFITMPY
;
A
#
# COMPACT_ATOMS: atom_id res chain seq x y z
N MET A 1 -31.03 -10.47 -2.80
CA MET A 1 -29.81 -10.26 -1.97
C MET A 1 -28.78 -11.26 -2.47
N ALA A 2 -27.78 -10.83 -3.21
CA ALA A 2 -26.69 -11.72 -3.65
C ALA A 2 -25.88 -12.09 -2.40
N SER A 3 -25.86 -13.38 -2.06
CA SER A 3 -25.03 -13.88 -0.99
C SER A 3 -23.57 -13.72 -1.39
N TYR A 4 -22.83 -12.88 -0.68
CA TYR A 4 -21.38 -12.79 -0.88
C TYR A 4 -20.74 -14.16 -0.67
N PRO A 5 -19.80 -14.57 -1.54
CA PRO A 5 -19.11 -15.84 -1.36
C PRO A 5 -18.40 -15.86 0.00
N ARG A 6 -18.38 -17.03 0.63
CA ARG A 6 -17.90 -17.28 2.00
C ARG A 6 -16.44 -16.85 2.24
N ASN A 7 -15.68 -16.63 1.18
CA ASN A 7 -14.26 -16.25 1.19
C ASN A 7 -13.99 -14.88 0.52
N TYR A 8 -14.98 -13.96 0.50
CA TYR A 8 -14.72 -12.60 0.02
C TYR A 8 -13.52 -11.97 0.77
N PRO A 9 -12.51 -11.35 0.10
CA PRO A 9 -12.49 -10.88 -1.28
C PRO A 9 -11.94 -11.86 -2.34
N PHE A 10 -11.64 -13.10 -1.96
CA PHE A 10 -11.04 -14.09 -2.84
C PHE A 10 -12.06 -15.10 -3.39
N TYR A 11 -11.66 -15.82 -4.43
CA TYR A 11 -12.43 -16.98 -4.92
C TYR A 11 -12.46 -18.08 -3.86
N ASN A 12 -13.54 -18.88 -3.85
CA ASN A 12 -13.75 -19.95 -2.87
C ASN A 12 -12.70 -21.08 -2.89
N TRP A 13 -11.92 -21.20 -3.97
CA TRP A 13 -10.87 -22.21 -4.09
C TRP A 13 -9.59 -21.83 -3.32
N ILE A 14 -9.44 -20.54 -2.91
CA ILE A 14 -8.27 -20.07 -2.19
C ILE A 14 -8.46 -20.34 -0.68
N PRO A 15 -7.59 -21.15 -0.06
CA PRO A 15 -7.66 -21.36 1.39
C PRO A 15 -7.31 -20.08 2.16
N LYS A 16 -7.94 -19.87 3.33
CA LYS A 16 -7.75 -18.66 4.15
C LYS A 16 -6.28 -18.28 4.40
N PRO A 17 -5.37 -19.22 4.78
CA PRO A 17 -3.98 -18.83 5.03
C PRO A 17 -3.27 -18.32 3.77
N LEU A 18 -3.60 -18.88 2.60
CA LEU A 18 -3.04 -18.40 1.33
C LEU A 18 -3.57 -17.01 0.98
N GLY A 19 -4.85 -16.73 1.21
CA GLY A 19 -5.42 -15.40 1.02
C GLY A 19 -4.77 -14.34 1.92
N ILE A 20 -4.50 -14.66 3.18
CA ILE A 20 -3.76 -13.77 4.09
C ILE A 20 -2.33 -13.53 3.56
N LEU A 21 -1.64 -14.58 3.14
CA LEU A 21 -0.30 -14.48 2.57
C LEU A 21 -0.28 -13.56 1.34
N ILE A 22 -1.23 -13.72 0.43
CA ILE A 22 -1.37 -12.86 -0.76
C ILE A 22 -1.55 -11.40 -0.36
N LEU A 23 -2.47 -11.09 0.57
CA LEU A 23 -2.69 -9.72 1.03
C LEU A 23 -1.43 -9.13 1.66
N VAL A 24 -0.72 -9.92 2.46
CA VAL A 24 0.56 -9.52 3.05
C VAL A 24 1.61 -9.20 1.99
N LEU A 25 1.76 -10.05 0.96
CA LEU A 25 2.70 -9.81 -0.14
C LEU A 25 2.38 -8.54 -0.93
N LEU A 26 1.10 -8.17 -1.06
CA LEU A 26 0.69 -6.93 -1.70
C LEU A 26 1.16 -5.65 -0.95
N PHE A 27 1.50 -5.75 0.34
CA PHE A 27 2.07 -4.63 1.08
C PHE A 27 3.52 -4.33 0.72
N ILE A 28 4.29 -5.31 0.22
CA ILE A 28 5.71 -5.11 -0.10
C ILE A 28 5.92 -3.93 -1.08
N PRO A 29 5.30 -3.90 -2.28
CA PRO A 29 5.49 -2.77 -3.19
C PRO A 29 4.97 -1.44 -2.61
N ILE A 30 3.89 -1.48 -1.82
CA ILE A 30 3.31 -0.28 -1.20
C ILE A 30 4.26 0.32 -0.17
N LEU A 31 4.86 -0.50 0.69
CA LEU A 31 5.75 -0.07 1.75
C LEU A 31 7.11 0.38 1.21
N THR A 32 7.61 -0.26 0.15
CA THR A 32 8.89 0.07 -0.48
C THR A 32 8.93 1.52 -0.96
N VAL A 33 7.84 2.05 -1.53
CA VAL A 33 7.76 3.46 -1.97
C VAL A 33 8.17 4.46 -0.88
N GLY A 34 7.88 4.18 0.38
CA GLY A 34 8.18 5.09 1.48
C GLY A 34 9.64 5.22 1.84
N GLY A 35 10.45 4.22 1.54
CA GLY A 35 11.87 4.17 1.88
C GLY A 35 12.82 4.42 0.70
N VAL A 36 12.31 4.51 -0.53
CA VAL A 36 13.15 4.61 -1.73
C VAL A 36 14.13 5.77 -1.66
N TYR A 37 13.67 6.96 -1.34
CA TYR A 37 14.51 8.17 -1.33
C TYR A 37 15.46 8.23 -0.14
N THR A 38 15.07 7.71 1.02
CA THR A 38 15.92 7.68 2.20
C THR A 38 17.00 6.60 2.11
N ALA A 39 16.65 5.42 1.61
CA ALA A 39 17.56 4.30 1.50
C ALA A 39 18.58 4.45 0.36
N ASN A 40 18.20 5.13 -0.73
CA ASN A 40 19.01 5.22 -1.95
C ASN A 40 19.51 6.64 -2.22
N SER A 41 19.49 7.54 -1.24
CA SER A 41 19.86 8.94 -1.42
C SER A 41 21.27 9.14 -2.01
N GLY A 42 22.25 8.37 -1.55
CA GLY A 42 23.63 8.45 -2.02
C GLY A 42 23.76 8.09 -3.49
N GLU A 43 23.19 6.98 -3.91
CA GLU A 43 23.25 6.49 -5.28
C GLU A 43 22.48 7.39 -6.25
N MET A 44 21.31 7.89 -5.81
CA MET A 44 20.53 8.85 -6.60
C MET A 44 21.25 10.19 -6.76
N MET A 45 21.97 10.66 -5.73
CA MET A 45 22.78 11.88 -5.81
C MET A 45 23.89 11.74 -6.81
N SER A 46 24.63 10.63 -6.77
CA SER A 46 25.72 10.37 -7.70
C SER A 46 25.22 10.19 -9.15
N GLY A 47 24.12 9.46 -9.34
CA GLY A 47 23.56 9.17 -10.65
C GLY A 47 22.89 10.35 -11.33
N LEU A 48 22.21 11.22 -10.58
CA LEU A 48 21.55 12.43 -11.10
C LEU A 48 22.43 13.68 -11.05
N GLY A 49 23.60 13.63 -10.38
CA GLY A 49 24.49 14.78 -10.22
C GLY A 49 23.86 15.92 -9.41
N ILE A 50 23.04 15.61 -8.41
CA ILE A 50 22.26 16.56 -7.63
C ILE A 50 22.66 16.56 -6.16
N GLN A 51 22.31 17.61 -5.45
CA GLN A 51 22.58 17.76 -4.02
C GLN A 51 21.56 16.97 -3.18
N SER A 52 21.95 16.58 -1.96
CA SER A 52 21.12 15.83 -1.00
C SER A 52 19.78 16.54 -0.69
N GLU A 53 19.78 17.87 -0.70
CA GLU A 53 18.59 18.68 -0.45
C GLU A 53 17.48 18.42 -1.45
N HIS A 54 17.83 18.24 -2.72
CA HIS A 54 16.86 17.95 -3.78
C HIS A 54 16.20 16.58 -3.59
N ILE A 55 16.97 15.58 -3.19
CA ILE A 55 16.41 14.23 -2.94
C ILE A 55 15.54 14.22 -1.69
N GLN A 56 15.98 14.92 -0.63
CA GLN A 56 15.16 15.08 0.57
C GLN A 56 13.84 15.81 0.26
N PHE A 57 13.90 16.82 -0.62
CA PHE A 57 12.69 17.52 -1.09
C PHE A 57 11.74 16.57 -1.85
N VAL A 58 12.24 15.69 -2.70
CA VAL A 58 11.43 14.66 -3.38
C VAL A 58 10.80 13.71 -2.36
N GLY A 59 11.55 13.26 -1.36
CA GLY A 59 11.04 12.45 -0.25
C GLY A 59 9.97 13.18 0.59
N PHE A 60 10.16 14.47 0.83
CA PHE A 60 9.18 15.32 1.50
C PHE A 60 7.88 15.45 0.70
N LEU A 61 7.96 15.61 -0.62
CA LEU A 61 6.77 15.61 -1.49
C LEU A 61 6.00 14.29 -1.44
N THR A 62 6.69 13.15 -1.33
CA THR A 62 6.04 11.86 -1.10
C THR A 62 5.22 11.90 0.20
N SER A 63 5.76 12.49 1.26
CA SER A 63 5.06 12.64 2.55
C SER A 63 3.86 13.59 2.46
N ILE A 64 3.97 14.68 1.70
CA ILE A 64 2.84 15.58 1.39
C ILE A 64 1.75 14.81 0.62
N GLY A 65 2.13 14.01 -0.37
CA GLY A 65 1.19 13.17 -1.11
C GLY A 65 0.42 12.23 -0.19
N MET A 66 1.10 11.60 0.77
CA MET A 66 0.46 10.78 1.79
C MET A 66 -0.52 11.58 2.67
N ALA A 67 -0.13 12.78 3.11
CA ALA A 67 -0.97 13.64 3.93
C ALA A 67 -2.21 14.15 3.16
N ALA A 68 -2.08 14.41 1.87
CA ALA A 68 -3.17 14.84 1.01
C ALA A 68 -4.30 13.80 0.89
N PHE A 69 -4.02 12.54 1.23
CA PHE A 69 -5.05 11.50 1.30
C PHE A 69 -6.04 11.66 2.47
N SER A 70 -5.62 12.33 3.54
CA SER A 70 -6.40 12.43 4.79
C SER A 70 -7.89 12.81 4.60
N PRO A 71 -8.27 13.82 3.80
CA PRO A 71 -9.67 14.17 3.61
C PRO A 71 -10.50 13.11 2.87
N PHE A 72 -9.87 12.26 2.06
CA PHE A 72 -10.55 11.22 1.28
C PHE A 72 -10.68 9.89 2.03
N PHE A 73 -10.13 9.80 3.23
CA PHE A 73 -10.10 8.58 4.02
C PHE A 73 -11.50 7.98 4.26
N TYR A 74 -12.46 8.82 4.64
CA TYR A 74 -13.82 8.38 4.93
C TYR A 74 -14.56 7.87 3.69
N GLU A 75 -14.44 8.56 2.57
CA GLU A 75 -15.06 8.15 1.31
C GLU A 75 -14.51 6.82 0.81
N LEU A 76 -13.21 6.60 1.00
CA LEU A 76 -12.54 5.39 0.56
C LEU A 76 -13.00 4.14 1.33
N ILE A 77 -13.25 4.28 2.63
CA ILE A 77 -13.78 3.18 3.47
C ILE A 77 -15.16 2.72 2.98
N CYS A 78 -15.97 3.63 2.44
CA CYS A 78 -17.30 3.35 1.93
C CYS A 78 -17.31 2.65 0.56
N ILE A 79 -16.17 2.60 -0.15
CA ILE A 79 -16.10 2.03 -1.49
C ILE A 79 -16.08 0.49 -1.41
N ARG A 80 -17.10 -0.12 -2.04
CA ARG A 80 -17.26 -1.58 -2.10
C ARG A 80 -16.40 -2.28 -3.16
N ARG A 81 -15.72 -1.52 -4.04
CA ARG A 81 -14.98 -2.08 -5.19
C ARG A 81 -13.48 -2.17 -4.91
N GLU A 82 -13.10 -2.92 -3.87
CA GLU A 82 -11.71 -3.07 -3.43
C GLU A 82 -10.79 -3.55 -4.56
N LYS A 83 -11.22 -4.53 -5.36
CA LYS A 83 -10.46 -5.03 -6.52
C LYS A 83 -10.13 -3.93 -7.54
N MET A 84 -11.13 -3.16 -7.94
CA MET A 84 -10.94 -2.09 -8.93
C MET A 84 -9.99 -1.01 -8.43
N MET A 85 -10.12 -0.63 -7.15
CA MET A 85 -9.22 0.33 -6.51
C MET A 85 -7.78 -0.15 -6.49
N CYS A 86 -7.56 -1.41 -6.12
CA CYS A 86 -6.22 -2.01 -6.12
C CYS A 86 -5.65 -2.10 -7.55
N LEU A 87 -6.42 -2.57 -8.53
CA LEU A 87 -5.97 -2.66 -9.92
C LEU A 87 -5.58 -1.30 -10.48
N VAL A 88 -6.46 -0.30 -10.34
CA VAL A 88 -6.18 1.07 -10.81
C VAL A 88 -4.95 1.64 -10.10
N GLY A 89 -4.88 1.52 -8.77
CA GLY A 89 -3.78 2.04 -7.97
C GLY A 89 -2.44 1.42 -8.36
N PHE A 90 -2.35 0.10 -8.46
CA PHE A 90 -1.12 -0.57 -8.88
C PHE A 90 -0.76 -0.29 -10.33
N THR A 91 -1.74 -0.17 -11.24
CA THR A 91 -1.47 0.20 -12.64
C THR A 91 -0.88 1.60 -12.74
N VAL A 92 -1.43 2.57 -12.01
CA VAL A 92 -0.88 3.93 -11.97
C VAL A 92 0.51 3.94 -11.34
N MET A 93 0.74 3.20 -10.24
CA MET A 93 2.07 3.03 -9.66
C MET A 93 3.08 2.43 -10.65
N TYR A 94 2.67 1.44 -11.43
CA TYR A 94 3.52 0.85 -12.48
C TYR A 94 3.95 1.88 -13.51
N VAL A 95 2.98 2.67 -14.03
CA VAL A 95 3.26 3.73 -15.02
C VAL A 95 4.18 4.80 -14.44
N LEU A 96 3.91 5.26 -13.21
CA LEU A 96 4.76 6.26 -12.55
C LEU A 96 6.17 5.75 -12.29
N SER A 97 6.34 4.49 -11.88
CA SER A 97 7.65 3.87 -11.72
C SER A 97 8.41 3.81 -13.05
N TYR A 98 7.74 3.51 -14.17
CA TYR A 98 8.34 3.56 -15.48
C TYR A 98 8.81 4.97 -15.86
N VAL A 99 7.99 5.98 -15.63
CA VAL A 99 8.36 7.39 -15.87
C VAL A 99 9.57 7.78 -15.02
N CYS A 100 9.58 7.43 -13.72
CA CYS A 100 10.70 7.71 -12.83
C CYS A 100 12.00 7.00 -13.28
N ALA A 101 11.90 5.77 -13.79
CA ALA A 101 13.07 5.03 -14.28
C ALA A 101 13.73 5.65 -15.53
N LYS A 102 12.97 6.42 -16.31
CA LYS A 102 13.41 7.00 -17.58
C LYS A 102 13.70 8.49 -17.51
N THR A 103 13.41 9.13 -16.39
CA THR A 103 13.55 10.58 -16.27
C THR A 103 14.82 10.96 -15.53
N ASP A 104 15.53 11.96 -16.08
CA ASP A 104 16.65 12.62 -15.40
C ASP A 104 16.23 13.98 -14.80
N SER A 105 14.95 14.36 -14.95
CA SER A 105 14.42 15.63 -14.47
C SER A 105 13.94 15.50 -13.03
N ILE A 106 14.54 16.25 -12.11
CA ILE A 106 14.15 16.32 -10.69
C ILE A 106 12.69 16.77 -10.54
N PHE A 107 12.26 17.73 -11.35
CA PHE A 107 10.89 18.24 -11.27
C PHE A 107 9.86 17.15 -11.59
N LEU A 108 10.10 16.35 -12.62
CA LEU A 108 9.22 15.25 -12.98
C LEU A 108 9.27 14.15 -11.93
N LEU A 109 10.45 13.85 -11.39
CA LEU A 109 10.62 12.91 -10.28
C LEU A 109 9.84 13.36 -9.04
N ALA A 110 9.91 14.64 -8.70
CA ALA A 110 9.18 15.25 -7.60
C ALA A 110 7.65 15.14 -7.76
N LEU A 111 7.14 15.43 -8.96
CA LEU A 111 5.72 15.32 -9.27
C LEU A 111 5.23 13.86 -9.17
N CYS A 112 5.99 12.93 -9.76
CA CYS A 112 5.68 11.50 -9.67
C CYS A 112 5.68 11.02 -8.21
N SER A 113 6.63 11.48 -7.40
CA SER A 113 6.74 11.12 -5.99
C SER A 113 5.54 11.57 -5.16
N LEU A 114 5.04 12.77 -5.42
CA LEU A 114 3.82 13.28 -4.78
C LEU A 114 2.61 12.38 -5.08
N ILE A 115 2.43 12.00 -6.34
CA ILE A 115 1.33 11.12 -6.75
C ILE A 115 1.53 9.70 -6.18
N MET A 116 2.75 9.18 -6.19
CA MET A 116 3.07 7.87 -5.61
C MET A 116 2.82 7.85 -4.10
N GLY A 117 3.11 8.94 -3.39
CA GLY A 117 2.81 9.08 -1.96
C GLY A 117 1.31 9.00 -1.68
N PHE A 118 0.49 9.71 -2.46
CA PHE A 118 -0.97 9.63 -2.38
C PHE A 118 -1.48 8.21 -2.64
N LEU A 119 -1.07 7.59 -3.74
CA LEU A 119 -1.45 6.22 -4.11
C LEU A 119 -1.02 5.19 -3.06
N ARG A 120 0.15 5.37 -2.48
CA ARG A 120 0.64 4.52 -1.39
C ARG A 120 -0.35 4.48 -0.24
N MET A 121 -0.85 5.63 0.22
CA MET A 121 -1.83 5.66 1.32
C MET A 121 -3.17 5.06 0.92
N VAL A 122 -3.66 5.34 -0.29
CA VAL A 122 -4.87 4.71 -0.83
C VAL A 122 -4.74 3.19 -0.81
N LEU A 123 -3.70 2.64 -1.42
CA LEU A 123 -3.47 1.20 -1.51
C LEU A 123 -3.24 0.56 -0.14
N MET A 124 -2.47 1.24 0.72
CA MET A 124 -2.21 0.77 2.08
C MET A 124 -3.51 0.61 2.86
N MET A 125 -4.39 1.61 2.82
CA MET A 125 -5.67 1.59 3.55
C MET A 125 -6.62 0.53 2.98
N VAL A 126 -6.79 0.48 1.66
CA VAL A 126 -7.66 -0.52 1.02
C VAL A 126 -7.20 -1.94 1.37
N ASN A 127 -5.90 -2.24 1.22
CA ASN A 127 -5.38 -3.56 1.55
C ASN A 127 -5.44 -3.88 3.06
N LEU A 128 -5.19 -2.90 3.92
CA LEU A 128 -5.28 -3.08 5.38
C LEU A 128 -6.71 -3.42 5.80
N PHE A 129 -7.71 -2.67 5.32
CA PHE A 129 -9.11 -2.98 5.61
C PHE A 129 -9.54 -4.33 5.06
N THR A 130 -9.10 -4.66 3.85
CA THR A 130 -9.35 -5.97 3.24
C THR A 130 -8.73 -7.09 4.06
N LEU A 131 -7.49 -6.91 4.54
CA LEU A 131 -6.81 -7.89 5.40
C LEU A 131 -7.53 -8.06 6.74
N ILE A 132 -7.92 -6.96 7.39
CA ILE A 132 -8.63 -7.00 8.67
C ILE A 132 -9.98 -7.70 8.52
N LYS A 133 -10.75 -7.35 7.51
CA LYS A 133 -12.04 -8.01 7.21
C LYS A 133 -11.85 -9.51 6.97
N TYR A 134 -10.86 -9.88 6.18
CA TYR A 134 -10.61 -11.26 5.79
C TYR A 134 -10.04 -12.11 6.92
N ALA A 135 -9.03 -11.62 7.65
CA ALA A 135 -8.37 -12.35 8.72
C ALA A 135 -9.27 -12.52 9.95
N PHE A 136 -9.96 -11.46 10.36
CA PHE A 136 -10.72 -11.43 11.61
C PHE A 136 -12.24 -11.62 11.42
N GLY A 137 -12.72 -11.76 10.19
CA GLY A 137 -14.15 -11.93 9.91
C GLY A 137 -14.99 -10.74 10.36
N MET A 138 -14.36 -9.58 10.55
CA MET A 138 -15.06 -8.38 10.96
C MET A 138 -15.92 -7.87 9.81
N GLU A 139 -17.22 -8.02 9.90
CA GLU A 139 -18.19 -7.19 9.14
C GLU A 139 -18.15 -5.75 9.68
N ALA A 140 -16.93 -5.18 9.71
CA ALA A 140 -16.63 -3.93 10.34
C ALA A 140 -17.17 -2.78 9.51
N THR A 141 -18.37 -2.60 9.26
CA THR A 141 -18.95 -1.33 8.76
C THR A 141 -20.31 -1.48 8.07
N ARG A 142 -20.94 -2.66 8.16
CA ARG A 142 -22.23 -2.83 7.50
C ARG A 142 -23.35 -2.01 8.15
N ASN A 143 -23.13 -1.48 9.35
CA ASN A 143 -24.16 -0.80 10.16
C ASN A 143 -23.84 0.64 10.56
N ILE A 144 -22.78 1.24 10.00
CA ILE A 144 -22.60 2.71 10.15
C ILE A 144 -23.39 3.39 9.05
N THR A 145 -24.69 3.32 9.13
CA THR A 145 -25.57 4.30 8.50
C THR A 145 -25.51 5.57 9.38
N PRO A 146 -25.30 6.76 8.80
CA PRO A 146 -25.38 8.01 9.57
C PRO A 146 -26.77 8.06 10.24
N GLY A 147 -26.81 7.99 11.57
CA GLY A 147 -28.06 7.99 12.35
C GLY A 147 -28.33 6.72 13.18
N ASN A 148 -27.64 5.61 12.96
CA ASN A 148 -27.67 4.43 13.82
C ASN A 148 -26.32 4.27 14.53
N GLU A 149 -25.96 5.20 15.38
CA GLU A 149 -24.91 4.97 16.37
C GLU A 149 -25.42 3.84 17.29
N PRO A 150 -24.62 2.76 17.49
CA PRO A 150 -24.97 1.76 18.46
C PRO A 150 -25.00 2.43 19.84
N ARG A 151 -26.20 2.63 20.37
CA ARG A 151 -26.45 3.28 21.67
C ARG A 151 -25.90 2.52 22.88
N ASN A 152 -25.21 1.41 22.67
CA ASN A 152 -24.70 0.57 23.74
C ASN A 152 -23.15 0.59 23.69
N ALA A 153 -22.56 1.43 24.53
CA ALA A 153 -21.13 1.49 24.81
C ALA A 153 -20.52 0.12 25.17
N GLU A 154 -21.32 -0.82 25.67
CA GLU A 154 -20.89 -2.19 26.05
C GLU A 154 -20.37 -3.03 24.87
N GLY A 155 -20.72 -2.70 23.62
CA GLY A 155 -20.22 -3.40 22.43
C GLY A 155 -18.78 -3.06 22.08
N TRP A 156 -18.33 -1.87 22.41
CA TRP A 156 -16.97 -1.40 22.14
C TRP A 156 -15.97 -1.93 23.16
N ASP A 157 -16.32 -2.00 24.42
CA ASP A 157 -15.45 -2.47 25.52
C ASP A 157 -15.06 -3.95 25.37
N ARG A 158 -15.93 -4.79 24.79
CA ARG A 158 -15.60 -6.20 24.50
C ARG A 158 -14.68 -6.38 23.29
N LEU A 159 -14.74 -5.50 22.32
CA LEU A 159 -13.85 -5.49 21.16
C LEU A 159 -12.43 -5.01 21.54
N ASP A 160 -12.33 -4.12 22.50
CA ASP A 160 -11.06 -3.52 22.91
C ASP A 160 -10.19 -4.47 23.77
N SER A 161 -10.77 -5.37 24.55
CA SER A 161 -10.01 -6.20 25.51
C SER A 161 -9.28 -7.39 24.86
N GLU A 162 -9.89 -8.11 23.93
CA GLU A 162 -9.25 -9.28 23.29
C GLU A 162 -8.48 -8.98 22.01
N LYS A 163 -8.82 -7.88 21.32
CA LYS A 163 -8.24 -7.53 20.01
C LYS A 163 -7.16 -6.46 20.07
N SER A 164 -6.99 -5.77 21.18
CA SER A 164 -6.00 -4.70 21.31
C SER A 164 -4.55 -5.20 21.21
N VAL A 165 -4.31 -6.47 21.56
CA VAL A 165 -2.97 -7.08 21.48
C VAL A 165 -2.55 -7.41 20.05
N SER A 166 -3.50 -7.65 19.15
CA SER A 166 -3.19 -8.05 17.76
C SER A 166 -2.79 -6.87 16.86
N MET A 167 -3.29 -5.67 17.12
CA MET A 167 -2.99 -4.48 16.29
C MET A 167 -1.51 -4.05 16.33
N PRO A 168 -0.85 -3.97 17.50
CA PRO A 168 0.59 -3.70 17.55
C PRO A 168 1.43 -4.77 16.84
N THR A 169 1.04 -6.04 16.94
CA THR A 169 1.74 -7.14 16.26
C THR A 169 1.64 -7.05 14.75
N ILE A 170 0.45 -6.72 14.22
CA ILE A 170 0.24 -6.47 12.80
C ILE A 170 1.08 -5.29 12.32
N TYR A 171 1.11 -4.20 13.08
CA TYR A 171 1.91 -3.03 12.76
C TYR A 171 3.41 -3.35 12.71
N LEU A 172 3.94 -4.07 13.71
CA LEU A 172 5.34 -4.52 13.72
C LEU A 172 5.67 -5.38 12.50
N PHE A 173 4.77 -6.29 12.14
CA PHE A 173 4.94 -7.13 10.97
C PHE A 173 5.05 -6.31 9.67
N PHE A 174 4.20 -5.29 9.50
CA PHE A 174 4.29 -4.38 8.36
C PHE A 174 5.57 -3.55 8.36
N MET A 175 6.03 -3.10 9.52
CA MET A 175 7.31 -2.40 9.63
C MET A 175 8.47 -3.28 9.17
N ILE A 176 8.50 -4.55 9.56
CA ILE A 176 9.53 -5.51 9.11
C ILE A 176 9.46 -5.73 7.60
N LEU A 177 8.27 -5.94 7.05
CA LEU A 177 8.09 -6.07 5.60
C LEU A 177 8.56 -4.84 4.83
N GLY A 178 8.28 -3.64 5.35
CA GLY A 178 8.77 -2.39 4.78
C GLY A 178 10.29 -2.32 4.76
N GLN A 179 10.94 -2.74 5.85
CA GLN A 179 12.40 -2.77 5.94
C GLN A 179 13.03 -3.77 4.96
N ILE A 180 12.43 -4.94 4.76
CA ILE A 180 12.91 -5.91 3.78
C ILE A 180 12.85 -5.30 2.36
N GLY A 181 11.75 -4.66 2.00
CA GLY A 181 11.60 -4.01 0.70
C GLY A 181 12.61 -2.89 0.47
N THR A 182 12.82 -2.02 1.46
CA THR A 182 13.78 -0.91 1.36
C THR A 182 15.23 -1.40 1.35
N SER A 183 15.58 -2.42 2.12
CA SER A 183 16.92 -3.01 2.11
C SER A 183 17.27 -3.63 0.76
N LEU A 184 16.29 -4.29 0.14
CA LEU A 184 16.47 -4.87 -1.18
C LEU A 184 16.68 -3.79 -2.26
N THR A 185 15.94 -2.67 -2.17
CA THR A 185 16.15 -1.55 -3.09
C THR A 185 17.52 -0.89 -2.91
N ALA A 186 18.00 -0.75 -1.67
CA ALA A 186 19.33 -0.23 -1.38
C ALA A 186 20.43 -1.12 -1.95
N TRP A 187 20.30 -2.44 -1.82
CA TRP A 187 21.25 -3.38 -2.41
C TRP A 187 21.25 -3.29 -3.95
N LEU A 188 20.07 -3.20 -4.58
CA LEU A 188 19.97 -3.06 -6.03
C LEU A 188 20.59 -1.76 -6.54
N ALA A 189 20.35 -0.65 -5.85
CA ALA A 189 20.92 0.64 -6.22
C ALA A 189 22.45 0.67 -6.10
N TYR A 190 22.99 -0.01 -5.08
CA TYR A 190 24.42 -0.11 -4.85
C TYR A 190 25.15 -0.99 -5.89
N GLU A 191 24.56 -2.16 -6.22
CA GLU A 191 25.19 -3.15 -7.12
C GLU A 191 25.11 -2.74 -8.60
N TYR A 192 24.02 -2.05 -8.97
CA TYR A 192 23.75 -1.69 -10.36
C TYR A 192 23.70 -0.17 -10.53
N GLU A 193 22.51 0.38 -10.69
CA GLU A 193 22.23 1.80 -10.84
C GLU A 193 20.95 2.16 -10.09
N TRP A 194 20.81 3.42 -9.65
CA TRP A 194 19.64 3.89 -8.93
C TRP A 194 18.30 3.65 -9.67
N GLN A 195 18.33 3.59 -11.00
CA GLN A 195 17.15 3.34 -11.84
C GLN A 195 16.58 1.93 -11.64
N TYR A 196 17.42 0.95 -11.26
CA TYR A 196 16.99 -0.44 -11.01
C TYR A 196 16.01 -0.55 -9.85
N VAL A 197 16.01 0.39 -8.94
CA VAL A 197 15.02 0.48 -7.87
C VAL A 197 13.60 0.61 -8.45
N TYR A 198 13.43 1.44 -9.47
CA TYR A 198 12.15 1.62 -10.14
C TYR A 198 11.77 0.42 -11.00
N TYR A 199 12.74 -0.23 -11.67
CA TYR A 199 12.47 -1.49 -12.37
C TYR A 199 12.03 -2.60 -11.41
N TYR A 200 12.64 -2.68 -10.24
CA TYR A 200 12.17 -3.59 -9.18
C TYR A 200 10.74 -3.25 -8.75
N MET A 201 10.42 -1.98 -8.52
CA MET A 201 9.05 -1.56 -8.19
C MET A 201 8.06 -1.90 -9.30
N MET A 202 8.44 -1.73 -10.57
CA MET A 202 7.62 -2.14 -11.71
C MET A 202 7.37 -3.65 -11.70
N ALA A 203 8.39 -4.46 -11.47
CA ALA A 203 8.25 -5.91 -11.42
C ALA A 203 7.29 -6.32 -10.28
N MET A 204 7.46 -5.77 -9.09
CA MET A 204 6.62 -6.07 -7.93
C MET A 204 5.17 -5.60 -8.12
N THR A 205 4.94 -4.43 -8.71
CA THR A 205 3.60 -3.94 -9.00
C THR A 205 2.93 -4.76 -10.11
N LEU A 206 3.67 -5.21 -11.11
CA LEU A 206 3.15 -6.11 -12.15
C LEU A 206 2.72 -7.45 -11.55
N VAL A 207 3.54 -8.05 -10.69
CA VAL A 207 3.19 -9.27 -9.95
C VAL A 207 1.93 -9.04 -9.12
N ALA A 208 1.82 -7.92 -8.42
CA ALA A 208 0.63 -7.56 -7.64
C ALA A 208 -0.63 -7.48 -8.52
N ILE A 209 -0.56 -6.82 -9.68
CA ILE A 209 -1.67 -6.73 -10.65
C ILE A 209 -2.11 -8.13 -11.09
N LEU A 210 -1.17 -8.99 -11.49
CA LEU A 210 -1.47 -10.36 -11.94
C LEU A 210 -2.10 -11.19 -10.83
N VAL A 211 -1.57 -11.10 -9.61
CA VAL A 211 -2.10 -11.82 -8.45
C VAL A 211 -3.53 -11.37 -8.15
N ILE A 212 -3.81 -10.07 -8.10
CA ILE A 212 -5.15 -9.53 -7.86
C ILE A 212 -6.12 -9.94 -8.97
N PHE A 213 -5.67 -9.92 -10.22
CA PHE A 213 -6.50 -10.30 -11.35
C PHE A 213 -6.95 -11.76 -11.27
N ILE A 214 -6.04 -12.67 -10.88
CA ILE A 214 -6.28 -14.12 -10.79
C ILE A 214 -7.07 -14.49 -9.54
N THR A 215 -6.79 -13.84 -8.40
CA THR A 215 -7.26 -14.30 -7.09
C THR A 215 -8.56 -13.65 -6.63
N MET A 216 -8.87 -12.43 -7.10
CA MET A 216 -10.06 -11.70 -6.67
C MET A 216 -11.16 -11.74 -7.74
N PRO A 217 -12.43 -12.09 -7.39
CA PRO A 217 -13.58 -12.00 -8.28
C PRO A 217 -13.93 -10.54 -8.63
N TYR A 218 -14.63 -10.35 -9.74
CA TYR A 218 -15.16 -9.06 -10.16
C TYR A 218 -16.40 -8.68 -9.34
#